data_bb53deb24c87c073f7bd2ae5566a06c1
#
_entry.id   bb53deb24c87c073f7bd2ae5566a06c1
#
_cell.length_a   1.000
_cell.length_b   1.000
_cell.length_c   1.000
_cell.angle_alpha   90.00
_cell.angle_beta   90.00
_cell.angle_gamma   90.00
#
_symmetry.space_group_name_H-M   'P 1'
#
loop_
_entity.id
_entity.type
_entity.pdbx_description
1 polymer ?
#
loop_
_entity_poly.entity_id
_entity_poly.type
_entity_poly.pdbx_seq_one_letter_code
_entity_poly.pdbx_strand_id
1 'polypeptide(L)'
;MNTLQLLAAAGSAPVVPKPTFQYVWEQLEGPGLAIIVVLVLFSTCAWAVMATKAWQMRRARKYNRYFDSEFRGQKRVLAMFERRISAEGCPLFNVYQEGCMALEERLRDKEGNRHRYVSLKSMEHIKGLIESSVARESVALESGLILLAIAVSGAPFMGLLGTVWGVMVVF
;
A
#
# COMPACT_ATOMS: atom_id res chain seq x y z
N MET A 1 -28.27 -55.56 -43.35
CA MET A 1 -28.02 -54.35 -42.59
C MET A 1 -26.70 -53.80 -43.06
N ASN A 2 -26.72 -52.66 -43.79
CA ASN A 2 -25.60 -52.20 -44.60
C ASN A 2 -24.54 -51.50 -43.77
N THR A 3 -23.30 -51.94 -43.96
CA THR A 3 -22.08 -51.31 -43.38
C THR A 3 -21.99 -49.83 -43.66
N LEU A 4 -22.66 -49.32 -44.69
CA LEU A 4 -22.76 -47.86 -44.99
C LEU A 4 -23.57 -47.04 -43.95
N GLN A 5 -24.54 -47.67 -43.25
CA GLN A 5 -25.31 -46.95 -42.19
C GLN A 5 -24.53 -46.81 -40.88
N LEU A 6 -23.60 -47.72 -40.61
CA LEU A 6 -22.72 -47.64 -39.45
C LEU A 6 -21.62 -46.56 -39.61
N LEU A 7 -21.17 -46.37 -40.88
CA LEU A 7 -20.19 -45.27 -41.16
C LEU A 7 -20.83 -43.89 -41.17
N ALA A 8 -22.12 -43.75 -41.48
CA ALA A 8 -22.84 -42.48 -41.39
C ALA A 8 -23.15 -42.06 -39.97
N ALA A 9 -23.27 -43.01 -39.03
CA ALA A 9 -23.48 -42.70 -37.59
C ALA A 9 -22.20 -42.33 -36.85
N ALA A 10 -21.01 -42.63 -37.41
CA ALA A 10 -19.72 -42.29 -36.82
C ALA A 10 -19.23 -40.85 -37.12
N GLY A 11 -19.97 -40.12 -37.98
CA GLY A 11 -19.54 -38.79 -38.47
C GLY A 11 -20.09 -37.57 -37.73
N SER A 12 -20.99 -37.75 -36.77
CA SER A 12 -21.47 -36.63 -35.95
C SER A 12 -20.73 -36.60 -34.61
N ALA A 13 -19.49 -36.10 -34.61
CA ALA A 13 -18.88 -35.64 -33.39
C ALA A 13 -19.79 -34.60 -32.74
N PRO A 14 -20.12 -34.72 -31.45
CA PRO A 14 -20.95 -33.71 -30.78
C PRO A 14 -20.29 -32.37 -31.00
N VAL A 15 -20.99 -31.46 -31.67
CA VAL A 15 -20.58 -30.06 -31.75
C VAL A 15 -20.61 -29.53 -30.33
N VAL A 16 -19.47 -29.55 -29.66
CA VAL A 16 -19.31 -28.91 -28.37
C VAL A 16 -19.60 -27.43 -28.62
N PRO A 17 -20.72 -26.88 -28.12
CA PRO A 17 -20.99 -25.46 -28.30
C PRO A 17 -19.83 -24.69 -27.73
N LYS A 18 -19.19 -23.84 -28.53
CA LYS A 18 -18.12 -22.97 -28.08
C LYS A 18 -18.70 -22.20 -26.90
N PRO A 19 -18.02 -22.14 -25.72
CA PRO A 19 -18.54 -21.43 -24.59
C PRO A 19 -18.61 -19.94 -24.95
N THR A 20 -19.80 -19.51 -25.36
CA THR A 20 -20.07 -18.10 -25.58
C THR A 20 -20.15 -17.45 -24.21
N PHE A 21 -19.51 -16.32 -24.01
CA PHE A 21 -19.48 -15.60 -22.74
C PHE A 21 -20.89 -15.39 -22.15
N GLN A 22 -21.90 -15.26 -23.03
CA GLN A 22 -23.32 -15.19 -22.68
C GLN A 22 -23.84 -16.46 -22.01
N TYR A 23 -23.44 -17.65 -22.48
CA TYR A 23 -23.86 -18.92 -21.90
C TYR A 23 -23.33 -19.11 -20.48
N VAL A 24 -22.05 -18.72 -20.26
CA VAL A 24 -21.46 -18.75 -18.91
C VAL A 24 -22.17 -17.79 -17.97
N TRP A 25 -22.59 -16.63 -18.48
CA TRP A 25 -23.28 -15.61 -17.67
C TRP A 25 -24.71 -16.06 -17.28
N GLU A 26 -25.42 -16.73 -18.17
CA GLU A 26 -26.76 -17.25 -17.91
C GLU A 26 -26.80 -18.46 -16.96
N GLN A 27 -25.71 -19.25 -16.94
CA GLN A 27 -25.59 -20.40 -16.04
C GLN A 27 -24.94 -20.10 -14.69
N LEU A 28 -24.49 -18.87 -14.47
CA LEU A 28 -23.96 -18.44 -13.18
C LEU A 28 -25.13 -18.36 -12.15
N GLU A 29 -25.31 -19.46 -11.39
CA GLU A 29 -26.19 -19.45 -10.25
C GLU A 29 -25.77 -18.41 -9.20
N GLY A 30 -26.72 -17.90 -8.41
CA GLY A 30 -26.52 -16.79 -7.46
C GLY A 30 -25.24 -16.83 -6.62
N PRO A 31 -24.80 -17.99 -6.07
CA PRO A 31 -23.57 -18.06 -5.29
C PRO A 31 -22.29 -17.85 -6.11
N GLY A 32 -22.24 -18.35 -7.34
CA GLY A 32 -21.08 -18.14 -8.25
C GLY A 32 -20.93 -16.66 -8.64
N LEU A 33 -22.05 -16.01 -8.94
CA LEU A 33 -22.08 -14.57 -9.22
C LEU A 33 -21.61 -13.75 -8.01
N ALA A 34 -22.04 -14.10 -6.80
CA ALA A 34 -21.63 -13.43 -5.58
C ALA A 34 -20.10 -13.48 -5.38
N ILE A 35 -19.48 -14.64 -5.62
CA ILE A 35 -18.02 -14.81 -5.53
C ILE A 35 -17.31 -13.91 -6.53
N ILE A 36 -17.79 -13.85 -7.78
CA ILE A 36 -17.19 -13.00 -8.83
C ILE A 36 -17.31 -11.52 -8.44
N VAL A 37 -18.47 -11.07 -7.98
CA VAL A 37 -18.67 -9.67 -7.55
C VAL A 37 -17.72 -9.31 -6.41
N VAL A 38 -17.57 -10.18 -5.41
CA VAL A 38 -16.63 -9.97 -4.29
C VAL A 38 -15.20 -9.87 -4.80
N LEU A 39 -14.78 -10.75 -5.70
CA LEU A 39 -13.43 -10.70 -6.28
C LEU A 39 -13.17 -9.42 -7.08
N VAL A 40 -14.15 -8.97 -7.87
CA VAL A 40 -14.06 -7.69 -8.62
C VAL A 40 -13.95 -6.51 -7.67
N LEU A 41 -14.74 -6.48 -6.59
CA LEU A 41 -14.63 -5.44 -5.56
C LEU A 41 -13.26 -5.44 -4.89
N PHE A 42 -12.76 -6.60 -4.49
CA PHE A 42 -11.41 -6.72 -3.94
C PHE A 42 -10.34 -6.25 -4.92
N SER A 43 -10.45 -6.63 -6.18
CA SER A 43 -9.53 -6.20 -7.23
C SER A 43 -9.52 -4.68 -7.39
N THR A 44 -10.69 -4.05 -7.48
CA THR A 44 -10.80 -2.59 -7.65
C THR A 44 -10.27 -1.84 -6.42
N CYS A 45 -10.57 -2.33 -5.22
CA CYS A 45 -10.02 -1.77 -3.97
C CYS A 45 -8.49 -1.91 -3.91
N ALA A 46 -7.95 -3.07 -4.27
CA ALA A 46 -6.50 -3.30 -4.28
C ALA A 46 -5.78 -2.35 -5.26
N TRP A 47 -6.33 -2.16 -6.46
CA TRP A 47 -5.81 -1.21 -7.44
C TRP A 47 -5.86 0.23 -6.94
N ALA A 48 -6.96 0.64 -6.31
CA ALA A 48 -7.09 1.98 -5.74
C ALA A 48 -6.05 2.23 -4.63
N VAL A 49 -5.89 1.27 -3.70
CA VAL A 49 -4.87 1.36 -2.63
C VAL A 49 -3.46 1.40 -3.22
N MET A 50 -3.15 0.55 -4.20
CA MET A 50 -1.85 0.53 -4.84
C MET A 50 -1.54 1.86 -5.55
N ALA A 51 -2.49 2.40 -6.31
CA ALA A 51 -2.31 3.67 -7.02
C ALA A 51 -2.09 4.84 -6.06
N THR A 52 -2.91 4.95 -5.00
CA THR A 52 -2.79 6.02 -3.99
C THR A 52 -1.46 5.93 -3.23
N LYS A 53 -1.04 4.72 -2.85
CA LYS A 53 0.23 4.49 -2.16
C LYS A 53 1.44 4.74 -3.06
N ALA A 54 1.39 4.32 -4.31
CA ALA A 54 2.45 4.60 -5.28
C ALA A 54 2.63 6.13 -5.47
N TRP A 55 1.52 6.86 -5.55
CA TRP A 55 1.56 8.32 -5.67
C TRP A 55 2.10 9.00 -4.40
N GLN A 56 1.62 8.58 -3.23
CA GLN A 56 2.11 9.06 -1.93
C GLN A 56 3.62 8.84 -1.78
N MET A 57 4.11 7.64 -2.10
CA MET A 57 5.55 7.33 -2.01
C MET A 57 6.39 8.13 -3.02
N ARG A 58 5.90 8.31 -4.25
CA ARG A 58 6.58 9.15 -5.25
C ARG A 58 6.67 10.60 -4.78
N ARG A 59 5.58 11.12 -4.22
CA ARG A 59 5.53 12.48 -3.66
C ARG A 59 6.51 12.61 -2.48
N ALA A 60 6.47 11.70 -1.52
CA ALA A 60 7.37 11.68 -0.37
C ALA A 60 8.84 11.61 -0.80
N ARG A 61 9.18 10.73 -1.76
CA ARG A 61 10.55 10.64 -2.32
C ARG A 61 11.02 11.94 -2.98
N LYS A 62 10.14 12.62 -3.71
CA LYS A 62 10.48 13.90 -4.35
C LYS A 62 10.79 14.97 -3.31
N TYR A 63 9.94 15.09 -2.28
CA TYR A 63 10.14 16.07 -1.20
C TYR A 63 11.34 15.72 -0.32
N ASN A 64 11.55 14.45 0.01
CA ASN A 64 12.71 14.01 0.77
C ASN A 64 14.02 14.32 0.04
N ARG A 65 14.09 14.11 -1.27
CA ARG A 65 15.29 14.46 -2.06
C ARG A 65 15.56 15.96 -2.07
N TYR A 66 14.51 16.76 -2.24
CA TYR A 66 14.63 18.21 -2.20
C TYR A 66 15.13 18.68 -0.83
N PHE A 67 14.52 18.16 0.23
CA PHE A 67 14.91 18.46 1.61
C PHE A 67 16.37 18.04 1.90
N ASP A 68 16.76 16.82 1.51
CA ASP A 68 18.13 16.31 1.74
C ASP A 68 19.16 17.17 1.03
N SER A 69 18.91 17.59 -0.22
CA SER A 69 19.81 18.47 -0.95
C SER A 69 19.95 19.84 -0.30
N GLU A 70 18.86 20.41 0.17
CA GLU A 70 18.86 21.72 0.85
C GLU A 70 19.54 21.62 2.24
N PHE A 71 19.25 20.56 2.99
CA PHE A 71 19.82 20.31 4.32
C PHE A 71 21.34 20.14 4.26
N ARG A 72 21.86 19.38 3.29
CA ARG A 72 23.33 19.19 3.12
C ARG A 72 24.05 20.46 2.70
N GLY A 73 23.35 21.40 2.09
CA GLY A 73 23.89 22.74 1.77
C GLY A 73 24.01 23.67 2.97
N GLN A 74 23.40 23.35 4.10
CA GLN A 74 23.40 24.23 5.28
C GLN A 74 24.57 23.92 6.22
N LYS A 75 25.22 24.99 6.72
CA LYS A 75 26.31 24.87 7.71
C LYS A 75 25.80 24.66 9.15
N ARG A 76 24.54 24.97 9.43
CA ARG A 76 23.93 24.88 10.77
C ARG A 76 22.68 24.02 10.74
N VAL A 77 22.58 23.08 11.66
CA VAL A 77 21.44 22.15 11.76
C VAL A 77 20.11 22.88 11.94
N LEU A 78 20.07 23.98 12.69
CA LEU A 78 18.86 24.75 12.98
C LEU A 78 18.51 25.80 11.92
N ALA A 79 19.31 25.98 10.86
CA ALA A 79 19.11 27.07 9.90
C ALA A 79 17.79 26.98 9.14
N MET A 80 17.33 25.78 8.81
CA MET A 80 16.04 25.57 8.12
C MET A 80 14.85 25.73 9.07
N PHE A 81 15.02 25.32 10.33
CA PHE A 81 14.02 25.50 11.37
C PHE A 81 13.77 26.98 11.68
N GLU A 82 14.84 27.78 11.80
CA GLU A 82 14.77 29.24 12.01
C GLU A 82 14.07 29.98 10.85
N ARG A 83 14.21 29.50 9.62
CA ARG A 83 13.54 30.05 8.42
C ARG A 83 12.07 29.69 8.31
N ARG A 84 11.51 28.89 9.22
CA ARG A 84 10.12 28.43 9.21
C ARG A 84 9.67 27.85 7.87
N ILE A 85 10.55 27.14 7.18
CA ILE A 85 10.24 26.45 5.94
C ILE A 85 9.34 25.27 6.32
N SER A 86 8.07 25.31 5.92
CA SER A 86 7.18 24.16 6.09
C SER A 86 7.17 23.34 4.81
N ALA A 87 7.48 22.05 4.94
CA ALA A 87 7.39 21.11 3.84
C ALA A 87 6.32 20.05 4.16
N GLU A 88 5.04 20.47 4.05
CA GLU A 88 3.92 19.56 4.28
C GLU A 88 4.00 18.32 3.37
N GLY A 89 3.92 17.14 3.99
CA GLY A 89 3.99 15.86 3.29
C GLY A 89 5.40 15.33 3.02
N CYS A 90 6.43 15.92 3.70
CA CYS A 90 7.79 15.41 3.70
C CYS A 90 8.08 14.68 5.03
N PRO A 91 8.11 13.35 5.08
CA PRO A 91 8.38 12.60 6.32
C PRO A 91 9.72 12.97 6.96
N LEU A 92 10.74 13.18 6.13
CA LEU A 92 12.07 13.56 6.61
C LEU A 92 12.08 14.94 7.28
N PHE A 93 11.26 15.88 6.78
CA PHE A 93 11.10 17.19 7.40
C PHE A 93 10.41 17.10 8.75
N ASN A 94 9.39 16.25 8.92
CA ASN A 94 8.69 16.05 10.19
C ASN A 94 9.66 15.55 11.26
N VAL A 95 10.49 14.56 10.94
CA VAL A 95 11.53 14.03 11.83
C VAL A 95 12.54 15.12 12.20
N TYR A 96 13.00 15.89 11.22
CA TYR A 96 13.92 17.01 11.45
C TYR A 96 13.29 18.07 12.37
N GLN A 97 12.03 18.44 12.13
CA GLN A 97 11.32 19.44 12.92
C GLN A 97 11.17 19.01 14.39
N GLU A 98 10.80 17.76 14.66
CA GLU A 98 10.74 17.22 16.03
C GLU A 98 12.11 17.25 16.72
N GLY A 99 13.15 16.84 16.01
CA GLY A 99 14.54 16.93 16.52
C GLY A 99 14.97 18.36 16.84
N CYS A 100 14.63 19.32 15.98
CA CYS A 100 14.94 20.73 16.21
C CYS A 100 14.16 21.32 17.36
N MET A 101 12.88 20.99 17.51
CA MET A 101 12.06 21.42 18.65
C MET A 101 12.63 20.90 19.96
N ALA A 102 12.95 19.63 20.03
CA ALA A 102 13.56 19.03 21.22
C ALA A 102 14.93 19.63 21.55
N LEU A 103 15.72 19.95 20.52
CA LEU A 103 17.00 20.61 20.70
C LEU A 103 16.84 22.07 21.20
N GLU A 104 15.90 22.80 20.62
CA GLU A 104 15.65 24.21 21.02
C GLU A 104 15.13 24.31 22.46
N GLU A 105 14.24 23.37 22.86
CA GLU A 105 13.74 23.28 24.25
C GLU A 105 14.88 23.08 25.26
N ARG A 106 15.89 22.28 24.90
CA ARG A 106 17.05 21.99 25.75
C ARG A 106 18.10 23.09 25.72
N LEU A 107 18.15 23.88 24.65
CA LEU A 107 19.03 25.07 24.55
C LEU A 107 18.46 26.28 25.25
N ARG A 108 17.16 26.37 25.51
CA ARG A 108 16.49 27.45 26.24
C ARG A 108 16.38 27.09 27.70
N ASP A 109 16.93 27.94 28.55
CA ASP A 109 16.72 27.87 30.01
C ASP A 109 15.34 28.42 30.39
N LYS A 110 14.88 28.11 31.60
CA LYS A 110 13.63 28.64 32.19
C LYS A 110 13.58 30.16 32.19
N GLU A 111 14.74 30.84 32.18
CA GLU A 111 14.90 32.29 32.13
C GLU A 111 14.98 32.85 30.69
N GLY A 112 14.85 31.99 29.65
CA GLY A 112 14.90 32.40 28.24
C GLY A 112 16.30 32.58 27.65
N ASN A 113 17.36 32.39 28.45
CA ASN A 113 18.73 32.43 27.96
C ASN A 113 19.10 31.21 27.16
N ARG A 114 19.82 31.37 26.04
CA ARG A 114 20.24 30.28 25.14
C ARG A 114 21.60 29.73 25.58
N HIS A 115 21.61 28.49 26.05
CA HIS A 115 22.86 27.78 26.36
C HIS A 115 23.65 27.47 25.11
N ARG A 116 24.97 27.54 25.21
CA ARG A 116 25.89 27.28 24.09
C ARG A 116 26.17 25.80 23.89
N TYR A 117 25.86 24.96 24.87
CA TYR A 117 26.16 23.53 24.90
C TYR A 117 24.97 22.75 25.47
N VAL A 118 24.76 21.56 24.89
CA VAL A 118 23.78 20.58 25.36
C VAL A 118 24.53 19.44 26.02
N SER A 119 24.04 18.94 27.17
CA SER A 119 24.67 17.82 27.86
C SER A 119 24.56 16.53 27.01
N LEU A 120 25.52 15.61 27.18
CA LEU A 120 25.48 14.31 26.49
C LEU A 120 24.19 13.52 26.77
N LYS A 121 23.71 13.57 28.02
CA LYS A 121 22.44 12.93 28.41
C LYS A 121 21.24 13.53 27.69
N SER A 122 21.21 14.85 27.51
CA SER A 122 20.14 15.52 26.74
C SER A 122 20.22 15.16 25.26
N MET A 123 21.43 15.03 24.70
CA MET A 123 21.62 14.61 23.31
C MET A 123 21.15 13.17 23.08
N GLU A 124 21.39 12.27 24.02
CA GLU A 124 20.89 10.89 23.95
C GLU A 124 19.36 10.84 23.99
N HIS A 125 18.74 11.69 24.82
CA HIS A 125 17.29 11.81 24.83
C HIS A 125 16.74 12.35 23.52
N ILE A 126 17.35 13.38 22.93
CA ILE A 126 16.96 13.91 21.60
C ILE A 126 17.08 12.83 20.53
N LYS A 127 18.16 12.02 20.56
CA LYS A 127 18.33 10.88 19.66
C LYS A 127 17.15 9.89 19.78
N GLY A 128 16.75 9.53 20.99
CA GLY A 128 15.60 8.64 21.22
C GLY A 128 14.27 9.23 20.68
N LEU A 129 14.07 10.55 20.80
CA LEU A 129 12.90 11.22 20.22
C LEU A 129 12.92 11.16 18.69
N ILE A 130 14.07 11.40 18.07
CA ILE A 130 14.24 11.30 16.61
C ILE A 130 13.97 9.87 16.14
N GLU A 131 14.52 8.84 16.80
CA GLU A 131 14.27 7.43 16.48
C GLU A 131 12.79 7.07 16.60
N SER A 132 12.12 7.55 17.64
CA SER A 132 10.66 7.40 17.81
C SER A 132 9.87 8.09 16.69
N SER A 133 10.29 9.27 16.28
CA SER A 133 9.68 10.01 15.16
C SER A 133 9.85 9.26 13.84
N VAL A 134 11.05 8.74 13.56
CA VAL A 134 11.30 7.90 12.38
C VAL A 134 10.40 6.67 12.38
N ALA A 135 10.24 6.00 13.52
CA ALA A 135 9.35 4.85 13.63
C ALA A 135 7.89 5.21 13.33
N ARG A 136 7.39 6.34 13.86
CA ARG A 136 6.02 6.83 13.56
C ARG A 136 5.81 7.14 12.09
N GLU A 137 6.75 7.84 11.46
CA GLU A 137 6.67 8.17 10.03
C GLU A 137 6.74 6.90 9.15
N SER A 138 7.54 5.89 9.54
CA SER A 138 7.58 4.60 8.85
C SER A 138 6.24 3.88 8.91
N VAL A 139 5.64 3.78 10.10
CA VAL A 139 4.31 3.17 10.29
C VAL A 139 3.23 3.93 9.50
N ALA A 140 3.30 5.26 9.45
CA ALA A 140 2.37 6.08 8.67
C ALA A 140 2.49 5.80 7.16
N LEU A 141 3.71 5.59 6.65
CA LEU A 141 3.92 5.20 5.25
C LEU A 141 3.43 3.78 4.96
N GLU A 142 3.58 2.85 5.90
CA GLU A 142 3.13 1.46 5.78
C GLU A 142 1.62 1.31 5.99
N SER A 143 0.96 2.29 6.60
CA SER A 143 -0.47 2.26 6.86
C SER A 143 -1.25 2.03 5.56
N GLY A 144 -2.24 1.13 5.60
CA GLY A 144 -3.05 0.73 4.43
C GLY A 144 -2.45 -0.39 3.56
N LEU A 145 -1.16 -0.74 3.70
CA LEU A 145 -0.61 -1.92 3.02
C LEU A 145 -1.17 -3.24 3.60
N ILE A 146 -1.69 -3.20 4.82
CA ILE A 146 -2.37 -4.34 5.45
C ILE A 146 -3.56 -4.81 4.61
N LEU A 147 -4.35 -3.89 4.05
CA LEU A 147 -5.46 -4.24 3.15
C LEU A 147 -4.98 -4.96 1.90
N LEU A 148 -3.83 -4.54 1.36
CA LEU A 148 -3.23 -5.20 0.21
C LEU A 148 -2.73 -6.60 0.58
N ALA A 149 -2.13 -6.78 1.75
CA ALA A 149 -1.70 -8.08 2.26
C ALA A 149 -2.88 -9.04 2.43
N ILE A 150 -4.00 -8.58 2.99
CA ILE A 150 -5.24 -9.36 3.12
C ILE A 150 -5.79 -9.74 1.75
N ALA A 151 -5.80 -8.81 0.78
CA ALA A 151 -6.27 -9.09 -0.58
C ALA A 151 -5.40 -10.15 -1.27
N VAL A 152 -4.08 -10.04 -1.18
CA VAL A 152 -3.14 -10.98 -1.80
C VAL A 152 -3.25 -12.38 -1.20
N SER A 153 -3.41 -12.50 0.13
CA SER A 153 -3.56 -13.80 0.78
C SER A 153 -4.98 -14.36 0.65
N GLY A 154 -6.01 -13.53 0.66
CA GLY A 154 -7.41 -13.94 0.59
C GLY A 154 -7.89 -14.32 -0.80
N ALA A 155 -7.40 -13.66 -1.86
CA ALA A 155 -7.85 -13.89 -3.24
C ALA A 155 -7.69 -15.34 -3.73
N PRO A 156 -6.56 -16.06 -3.47
CA PRO A 156 -6.44 -17.47 -3.87
C PRO A 156 -7.47 -18.39 -3.18
N PHE A 157 -7.78 -18.12 -1.90
CA PHE A 157 -8.80 -18.90 -1.17
C PHE A 157 -10.20 -18.68 -1.75
N MET A 158 -10.53 -17.45 -2.11
CA MET A 158 -11.80 -17.14 -2.77
C MET A 158 -11.88 -17.78 -4.16
N GLY A 159 -10.78 -17.78 -4.90
CA GLY A 159 -10.70 -18.47 -6.20
C GLY A 159 -10.89 -19.98 -6.06
N LEU A 160 -10.24 -20.62 -5.09
CA LEU A 160 -10.41 -22.05 -4.82
C LEU A 160 -11.86 -22.36 -4.40
N LEU A 161 -12.45 -21.54 -3.52
CA LEU A 161 -13.87 -21.69 -3.14
C LEU A 161 -14.78 -21.61 -4.35
N GLY A 162 -14.52 -20.70 -5.29
CA GLY A 162 -15.27 -20.57 -6.53
C GLY A 162 -15.19 -21.81 -7.41
N THR A 163 -14.01 -22.42 -7.54
CA THR A 163 -13.84 -23.66 -8.31
C THR A 163 -14.53 -24.85 -7.65
N VAL A 164 -14.41 -25.03 -6.34
CA VAL A 164 -15.07 -26.10 -5.58
C VAL A 164 -16.59 -25.96 -5.69
N TRP A 165 -17.11 -24.74 -5.55
CA TRP A 165 -18.52 -24.47 -5.71
C TRP A 165 -18.99 -24.77 -7.13
N GLY A 166 -18.25 -24.33 -8.14
CA GLY A 166 -18.59 -24.59 -9.55
C GLY A 166 -18.66 -26.10 -9.86
N VAL A 167 -17.75 -26.89 -9.31
CA VAL A 167 -17.76 -28.36 -9.47
C VAL A 167 -18.98 -28.96 -8.77
N MET A 168 -19.32 -28.49 -7.55
CA MET A 168 -20.43 -29.01 -6.75
C MET A 168 -21.80 -28.74 -7.40
N VAL A 169 -21.94 -27.67 -8.16
CA VAL A 169 -23.18 -27.32 -8.86
C VAL A 169 -23.36 -28.16 -10.16
N VAL A 170 -22.27 -28.62 -10.74
CA VAL A 170 -22.30 -29.41 -11.99
C VAL A 170 -22.59 -30.89 -11.72
N PHE A 171 -22.27 -31.39 -10.53
CA PHE A 171 -22.53 -32.80 -10.11
C PHE A 171 -23.73 -32.89 -9.18
#